data_8dc60d51cdf8968dc0b779b2af2d4d7e
#
_entry.id   8dc60d51cdf8968dc0b779b2af2d4d7e
#
_cell.length_a   1.000
_cell.length_b   1.000
_cell.length_c   1.000
_cell.angle_alpha   90.00
_cell.angle_beta   90.00
_cell.angle_gamma   90.00
#
_symmetry.space_group_name_H-M   'P 1'
#
loop_
_entity.id
_entity.type
_entity.pdbx_description
1 polymer ?
#
loop_
_entity_poly.entity_id
_entity_poly.type
_entity_poly.pdbx_seq_one_letter_code
_entity_poly.pdbx_strand_id
1 'polypeptide(L)'
;MTHESSTDKPFLSALGGKAVQPAPIWLMRQAGRYLPEYRALRAKAPGFLDFCFSPELAVDATLQPIRRFGLDAAILFSDILTVPWALGQKVEFLEGEGPKLEPVAGASDLTRLRPDGAIARLKPVYETVAGVAEALPERTALITPERVKPRIS
;
A
#
# COMPACT_ATOMS: atom_id res chain seq x y z
N MET A 1 -26.15 -1.33 -30.27
CA MET A 1 -24.82 -1.84 -29.90
C MET A 1 -24.37 -1.01 -28.71
N THR A 2 -24.63 -1.52 -27.52
CA THR A 2 -24.23 -0.89 -26.26
C THR A 2 -22.74 -1.18 -26.07
N HIS A 3 -21.91 -0.15 -26.15
CA HIS A 3 -20.54 -0.19 -25.65
C HIS A 3 -20.61 -0.44 -24.14
N GLU A 4 -20.60 -1.70 -23.72
CA GLU A 4 -20.19 -2.03 -22.37
C GLU A 4 -18.71 -1.61 -22.26
N SER A 5 -18.48 -0.53 -21.53
CA SER A 5 -17.17 -0.13 -21.06
C SER A 5 -16.68 -1.27 -20.15
N SER A 6 -15.96 -2.21 -20.73
CA SER A 6 -15.39 -3.35 -20.01
C SER A 6 -14.19 -2.87 -19.19
N THR A 7 -14.46 -2.30 -18.02
CA THR A 7 -13.50 -2.13 -16.94
C THR A 7 -13.31 -3.44 -16.15
N ASP A 8 -13.48 -4.57 -16.81
CA ASP A 8 -13.39 -5.88 -16.19
C ASP A 8 -11.93 -6.23 -15.96
N LYS A 9 -11.42 -5.88 -14.76
CA LYS A 9 -10.07 -6.25 -14.33
C LYS A 9 -10.02 -7.78 -14.18
N PRO A 10 -9.12 -8.48 -14.90
CA PRO A 10 -9.07 -9.95 -14.90
C PRO A 10 -8.99 -10.53 -13.49
N PHE A 11 -8.21 -9.90 -12.61
CA PHE A 11 -8.05 -10.31 -11.22
C PHE A 11 -9.38 -10.24 -10.44
N LEU A 12 -10.15 -9.17 -10.59
CA LEU A 12 -11.44 -9.02 -9.90
C LEU A 12 -12.48 -9.96 -10.47
N SER A 13 -12.48 -10.19 -11.79
CA SER A 13 -13.36 -11.15 -12.44
C SER A 13 -13.14 -12.57 -11.94
N ALA A 14 -11.86 -12.99 -11.79
CA ALA A 14 -11.51 -14.30 -11.24
C ALA A 14 -11.94 -14.44 -9.78
N LEU A 15 -11.75 -13.39 -8.95
CA LEU A 15 -12.25 -13.37 -7.57
C LEU A 15 -13.77 -13.45 -7.49
N GLY A 16 -14.48 -12.91 -8.50
CA GLY A 16 -15.93 -13.03 -8.66
C GLY A 16 -16.40 -14.38 -9.19
N GLY A 17 -15.50 -15.36 -9.37
CA GLY A 17 -15.83 -16.72 -9.84
C GLY A 17 -15.95 -16.85 -11.35
N LYS A 18 -15.59 -15.83 -12.15
CA LYS A 18 -15.57 -15.94 -13.60
C LYS A 18 -14.29 -16.65 -14.07
N ALA A 19 -14.42 -17.56 -15.04
CA ALA A 19 -13.27 -18.14 -15.71
C ALA A 19 -12.57 -17.07 -16.57
N VAL A 20 -11.28 -16.83 -16.32
CA VAL A 20 -10.45 -15.87 -17.05
C VAL A 20 -9.27 -16.59 -17.67
N GLN A 21 -9.00 -16.34 -18.95
CA GLN A 21 -7.88 -16.92 -19.69
C GLN A 21 -7.07 -15.81 -20.39
N PRO A 22 -5.75 -15.76 -20.18
CA PRO A 22 -4.98 -16.54 -19.20
C PRO A 22 -5.37 -16.21 -17.75
N ALA A 23 -5.11 -17.13 -16.81
CA ALA A 23 -5.37 -16.87 -15.39
C ALA A 23 -4.58 -15.64 -14.91
N PRO A 24 -5.19 -14.70 -14.16
CA PRO A 24 -4.51 -13.53 -13.67
C PRO A 24 -3.46 -13.88 -12.62
N ILE A 25 -2.34 -13.18 -12.64
CA ILE A 25 -1.20 -13.43 -11.78
C ILE A 25 -0.91 -12.20 -10.92
N TRP A 26 -0.71 -12.43 -9.64
CA TRP A 26 -0.19 -11.45 -8.70
C TRP A 26 0.74 -12.12 -7.68
N LEU A 27 1.56 -11.32 -7.00
CA LEU A 27 2.46 -11.80 -5.94
C LEU A 27 2.19 -11.03 -4.66
N MET A 28 2.13 -11.74 -3.53
CA MET A 28 1.92 -11.11 -2.22
C MET A 28 3.05 -10.14 -1.85
N ARG A 29 4.29 -10.43 -2.24
CA ARG A 29 5.46 -9.56 -2.05
C ARG A 29 5.99 -9.14 -3.42
N GLN A 30 5.58 -7.94 -3.86
CA GLN A 30 5.93 -7.41 -5.18
C GLN A 30 7.09 -6.43 -5.12
N ALA A 31 6.95 -5.32 -4.39
CA ALA A 31 8.03 -4.37 -4.18
C ALA A 31 9.01 -4.90 -3.12
N GLY A 32 10.31 -4.77 -3.37
CA GLY A 32 11.28 -5.26 -2.41
C GLY A 32 12.74 -5.17 -2.86
N ARG A 33 13.63 -5.46 -1.93
CA ARG A 33 15.10 -5.34 -2.11
C ARG A 33 15.70 -6.24 -3.20
N TYR A 34 14.96 -7.20 -3.73
CA TYR A 34 15.38 -8.00 -4.87
C TYR A 34 15.40 -7.19 -6.18
N LEU A 35 14.63 -6.09 -6.25
CA LEU A 35 14.63 -5.17 -7.37
C LEU A 35 15.73 -4.12 -7.20
N PRO A 36 16.66 -3.97 -8.17
CA PRO A 36 17.69 -2.93 -8.11
C PRO A 36 17.10 -1.53 -8.06
N GLU A 37 16.05 -1.28 -8.84
CA GLU A 37 15.31 -0.02 -8.86
C GLU A 37 14.67 0.32 -7.51
N TYR A 38 14.16 -0.69 -6.79
CA TYR A 38 13.65 -0.49 -5.43
C TYR A 38 14.77 -0.08 -4.47
N ARG A 39 15.95 -0.72 -4.55
CA ARG A 39 17.09 -0.35 -3.69
C ARG A 39 17.53 1.10 -3.92
N ALA A 40 17.60 1.51 -5.19
CA ALA A 40 17.93 2.89 -5.56
C ALA A 40 16.88 3.89 -5.06
N LEU A 41 15.60 3.53 -5.15
CA LEU A 41 14.49 4.35 -4.66
C LEU A 41 14.51 4.45 -3.13
N ARG A 42 14.68 3.32 -2.43
CA ARG A 42 14.75 3.26 -0.96
C ARG A 42 15.89 4.11 -0.38
N ALA A 43 17.02 4.21 -1.08
CA ALA A 43 18.16 5.01 -0.66
C ALA A 43 17.88 6.53 -0.64
N LYS A 44 16.80 6.99 -1.27
CA LYS A 44 16.40 8.41 -1.26
C LYS A 44 15.68 8.82 0.03
N ALA A 45 15.18 7.86 0.82
CA ALA A 45 14.48 8.14 2.07
C ALA A 45 15.39 7.87 3.28
N PRO A 46 15.43 8.75 4.29
CA PRO A 46 16.27 8.57 5.47
C PRO A 46 15.87 7.37 6.31
N GLY A 47 14.57 7.08 6.41
CA GLY A 47 14.01 5.97 7.17
C GLY A 47 12.96 5.18 6.39
N PHE A 48 12.53 4.04 6.96
CA PHE A 48 11.52 3.20 6.32
C PHE A 48 10.13 3.84 6.40
N LEU A 49 9.79 4.45 7.54
CA LEU A 49 8.54 5.20 7.66
C LEU A 49 8.52 6.41 6.73
N ASP A 50 9.64 7.17 6.64
CA ASP A 50 9.75 8.29 5.71
C ASP A 50 9.49 7.86 4.27
N PHE A 51 9.94 6.65 3.92
CA PHE A 51 9.66 6.05 2.61
C PHE A 51 8.16 5.76 2.42
N CYS A 52 7.50 5.18 3.43
CA CYS A 52 6.08 4.88 3.38
C CYS A 52 5.20 6.15 3.38
N PHE A 53 5.66 7.22 4.02
CA PHE A 53 4.97 8.50 4.09
C PHE A 53 5.37 9.51 2.99
N SER A 54 6.19 9.09 2.03
CA SER A 54 6.49 9.87 0.82
C SER A 54 5.63 9.37 -0.34
N PRO A 55 4.55 10.08 -0.74
CA PRO A 55 3.66 9.63 -1.81
C PRO A 55 4.40 9.31 -3.11
N GLU A 56 5.31 10.18 -3.53
CA GLU A 56 6.07 9.98 -4.77
C GLU A 56 6.89 8.67 -4.75
N LEU A 57 7.59 8.43 -3.64
CA LEU A 57 8.43 7.23 -3.51
C LEU A 57 7.58 5.96 -3.36
N ALA A 58 6.49 6.03 -2.59
CA ALA A 58 5.62 4.89 -2.37
C ALA A 58 4.80 4.52 -3.63
N VAL A 59 4.37 5.50 -4.41
CA VAL A 59 3.74 5.29 -5.73
C VAL A 59 4.72 4.59 -6.67
N ASP A 60 5.95 5.12 -6.79
CA ASP A 60 6.93 4.50 -7.68
C ASP A 60 7.29 3.07 -7.23
N ALA A 61 7.50 2.85 -5.93
CA ALA A 61 7.75 1.51 -5.37
C ALA A 61 6.62 0.53 -5.71
N THR A 62 5.36 0.97 -5.62
CA THR A 62 4.19 0.16 -5.99
C THR A 62 4.18 -0.21 -7.46
N LEU A 63 4.53 0.73 -8.33
CA LEU A 63 4.45 0.56 -9.78
C LEU A 63 5.64 -0.20 -10.39
N GLN A 64 6.80 -0.23 -9.73
CA GLN A 64 8.00 -0.91 -10.24
C GLN A 64 7.74 -2.38 -10.63
N PRO A 65 7.17 -3.24 -9.76
CA PRO A 65 6.89 -4.63 -10.13
C PRO A 65 5.83 -4.75 -11.23
N ILE A 66 4.88 -3.82 -11.30
CA ILE A 66 3.85 -3.82 -12.34
C ILE A 66 4.49 -3.52 -13.70
N ARG A 67 5.33 -2.49 -13.77
CA ARG A 67 6.07 -2.13 -15.00
C ARG A 67 7.01 -3.25 -15.46
N ARG A 68 7.62 -3.97 -14.50
CA ARG A 68 8.63 -4.99 -14.79
C ARG A 68 8.04 -6.33 -15.18
N PHE A 69 6.95 -6.75 -14.54
CA PHE A 69 6.41 -8.10 -14.66
C PHE A 69 5.00 -8.15 -15.28
N GLY A 70 4.32 -7.03 -15.44
CA GLY A 70 2.98 -6.99 -16.00
C GLY A 70 1.93 -7.73 -15.16
N LEU A 71 2.03 -7.66 -13.83
CA LEU A 71 1.12 -8.34 -12.91
C LEU A 71 -0.31 -7.78 -13.03
N ASP A 72 -1.32 -8.63 -12.80
CA ASP A 72 -2.73 -8.27 -12.90
C ASP A 72 -3.29 -7.58 -11.65
N ALA A 73 -2.53 -7.58 -10.56
CA ALA A 73 -2.85 -6.78 -9.38
C ALA A 73 -1.58 -6.19 -8.75
N ALA A 74 -1.69 -4.95 -8.29
CA ALA A 74 -0.67 -4.24 -7.52
C ALA A 74 -1.04 -4.22 -6.04
N ILE A 75 -0.07 -4.47 -5.17
CA ILE A 75 -0.22 -4.23 -3.73
C ILE A 75 0.37 -2.86 -3.42
N LEU A 76 -0.42 -2.00 -2.79
CA LEU A 76 0.04 -0.70 -2.33
C LEU A 76 1.28 -0.86 -1.45
N PHE A 77 2.36 -0.15 -1.81
CA PHE A 77 3.52 -0.09 -0.95
C PHE A 77 3.21 0.77 0.28
N SER A 78 3.05 0.11 1.41
CA SER A 78 2.77 0.69 2.71
C SER A 78 3.23 -0.30 3.79
N ASP A 79 3.09 0.07 5.06
CA ASP A 79 3.39 -0.80 6.19
C ASP A 79 2.27 -0.79 7.21
N ILE A 80 2.07 -1.91 7.90
CA ILE A 80 1.09 -2.04 8.99
C ILE A 80 1.36 -1.10 10.16
N LEU A 81 2.60 -0.60 10.28
CA LEU A 81 3.03 0.33 11.32
C LEU A 81 2.57 1.77 11.09
N THR A 82 2.09 2.10 9.89
CA THR A 82 1.60 3.44 9.57
C THR A 82 0.41 3.83 10.45
N VAL A 83 -0.48 2.86 10.76
CA VAL A 83 -1.64 3.10 11.63
C VAL A 83 -1.25 3.30 13.10
N PRO A 84 -0.48 2.40 13.75
CA PRO A 84 0.01 2.63 15.11
C PRO A 84 0.78 3.94 15.24
N TRP A 85 1.65 4.25 14.27
CA TRP A 85 2.37 5.51 14.24
C TRP A 85 1.42 6.72 14.17
N ALA A 86 0.43 6.65 13.30
CA ALA A 86 -0.59 7.71 13.17
C ALA A 86 -1.43 7.88 14.44
N LEU A 87 -1.62 6.82 15.21
CA LEU A 87 -2.25 6.86 16.53
C LEU A 87 -1.31 7.35 17.64
N GLY A 88 -0.07 7.72 17.32
CA GLY A 88 0.89 8.28 18.25
C GLY A 88 1.72 7.24 19.00
N GLN A 89 1.68 5.97 18.60
CA GLN A 89 2.59 4.98 19.14
C GLN A 89 4.02 5.25 18.67
N LYS A 90 4.98 5.07 19.56
CA LYS A 90 6.39 5.12 19.23
C LYS A 90 6.77 3.86 18.44
N VAL A 91 7.21 4.06 17.20
CA VAL A 91 7.73 3.00 16.34
C VAL A 91 9.23 3.17 16.21
N GLU A 92 9.99 2.20 16.67
CA GLU A 92 11.45 2.19 16.56
C GLU A 92 11.89 1.07 15.64
N PHE A 93 12.85 1.37 14.76
CA PHE A 93 13.50 0.39 13.91
C PHE A 93 14.90 0.14 14.42
N LEU A 94 15.12 -1.01 15.02
CA LEU A 94 16.44 -1.43 15.46
C LEU A 94 17.11 -2.26 14.39
N GLU A 95 18.38 -2.00 14.15
CA GLU A 95 19.17 -2.73 13.17
C GLU A 95 19.26 -4.22 13.56
N GLY A 96 18.82 -5.10 12.65
CA GLY A 96 18.82 -6.54 12.89
C GLY A 96 17.64 -7.11 13.68
N GLU A 97 16.83 -6.29 14.37
CA GLU A 97 15.72 -6.76 15.22
C GLU A 97 14.32 -6.48 14.65
N GLY A 98 14.25 -5.65 13.59
CA GLY A 98 12.96 -5.23 13.02
C GLY A 98 12.28 -4.12 13.84
N PRO A 99 11.01 -3.81 13.53
CA PRO A 99 10.29 -2.73 14.20
C PRO A 99 9.88 -3.15 15.62
N LYS A 100 10.03 -2.22 16.56
CA LYS A 100 9.54 -2.36 17.94
C LYS A 100 8.44 -1.34 18.22
N LEU A 101 7.39 -1.82 18.84
CA LEU A 101 6.27 -1.03 19.33
C LEU A 101 6.09 -1.33 20.83
N GLU A 102 5.71 -0.33 21.60
CA GLU A 102 5.22 -0.57 22.95
C GLU A 102 3.89 -1.35 22.89
N PRO A 103 3.76 -2.52 23.55
CA PRO A 103 2.53 -3.25 23.54
C PRO A 103 1.41 -2.49 24.25
N VAL A 104 0.18 -2.61 23.76
CA VAL A 104 -1.03 -2.21 24.47
C VAL A 104 -1.49 -3.42 25.28
N ALA A 105 -1.15 -3.44 26.58
CA ALA A 105 -1.41 -4.57 27.47
C ALA A 105 -2.74 -4.45 28.21
N GLY A 106 -3.29 -3.25 28.34
CA GLY A 106 -4.52 -3.00 29.07
C GLY A 106 -5.22 -1.70 28.71
N ALA A 107 -6.40 -1.48 29.28
CA ALA A 107 -7.23 -0.31 29.00
C ALA A 107 -6.53 1.02 29.33
N SER A 108 -5.67 1.06 30.33
CA SER A 108 -4.86 2.25 30.69
C SER A 108 -3.94 2.67 29.55
N ASP A 109 -3.45 1.73 28.76
CA ASP A 109 -2.53 2.03 27.67
C ASP A 109 -3.24 2.68 26.48
N LEU A 110 -4.55 2.48 26.34
CA LEU A 110 -5.36 3.11 25.31
C LEU A 110 -5.37 4.64 25.45
N THR A 111 -5.16 5.17 26.66
CA THR A 111 -5.09 6.62 26.89
C THR A 111 -3.87 7.27 26.25
N ARG A 112 -2.86 6.49 25.90
CA ARG A 112 -1.67 6.96 25.17
C ARG A 112 -1.92 7.15 23.67
N LEU A 113 -2.95 6.50 23.14
CA LEU A 113 -3.31 6.63 21.75
C LEU A 113 -3.95 7.99 21.47
N ARG A 114 -3.63 8.55 20.33
CA ARG A 114 -4.11 9.86 19.87
C ARG A 114 -4.93 9.69 18.58
N PRO A 115 -6.20 9.28 18.67
CA PRO A 115 -7.05 9.11 17.50
C PRO A 115 -7.32 10.45 16.81
N ASP A 116 -7.38 11.53 17.60
CA ASP A 116 -7.55 12.88 17.05
C ASP A 116 -6.38 13.26 16.16
N GLY A 117 -6.67 13.61 14.92
CA GLY A 117 -5.69 13.94 13.90
C GLY A 117 -4.98 12.73 13.26
N ALA A 118 -5.34 11.47 13.61
CA ALA A 118 -4.76 10.29 12.98
C ALA A 118 -4.98 10.27 11.45
N ILE A 119 -6.18 10.64 11.01
CA ILE A 119 -6.50 10.75 9.57
C ILE A 119 -5.61 11.78 8.87
N ALA A 120 -5.37 12.93 9.51
CA ALA A 120 -4.49 13.95 8.95
C ALA A 120 -3.04 13.45 8.85
N ARG A 121 -2.56 12.69 9.84
CA ARG A 121 -1.24 12.07 9.81
C ARG A 121 -1.10 10.98 8.75
N LEU A 122 -2.20 10.29 8.38
CA LEU A 122 -2.24 9.29 7.32
C LEU A 122 -2.44 9.91 5.92
N LYS A 123 -2.62 11.23 5.80
CA LYS A 123 -2.84 11.90 4.52
C LYS A 123 -1.86 11.46 3.42
N PRO A 124 -0.52 11.33 3.65
CA PRO A 124 0.40 10.87 2.63
C PRO A 124 0.10 9.46 2.11
N VAL A 125 -0.44 8.57 2.96
CA VAL A 125 -0.84 7.22 2.55
C VAL A 125 -2.04 7.29 1.60
N TYR A 126 -3.02 8.15 1.90
CA TYR A 126 -4.17 8.38 1.00
C TYR A 126 -3.74 9.00 -0.34
N GLU A 127 -2.80 9.94 -0.31
CA GLU A 127 -2.20 10.52 -1.52
C GLU A 127 -1.48 9.45 -2.36
N THR A 128 -0.79 8.51 -1.70
CA THR A 128 -0.19 7.34 -2.37
C THR A 128 -1.26 6.48 -3.04
N VAL A 129 -2.38 6.18 -2.35
CA VAL A 129 -3.49 5.41 -2.94
C VAL A 129 -4.02 6.09 -4.19
N ALA A 130 -4.27 7.40 -4.13
CA ALA A 130 -4.77 8.18 -5.25
C ALA A 130 -3.77 8.18 -6.44
N GLY A 131 -2.50 8.44 -6.18
CA GLY A 131 -1.46 8.46 -7.21
C GLY A 131 -1.23 7.08 -7.86
N VAL A 132 -1.31 5.99 -7.09
CA VAL A 132 -1.24 4.64 -7.64
C VAL A 132 -2.49 4.35 -8.49
N ALA A 133 -3.68 4.68 -8.00
CA ALA A 133 -4.93 4.44 -8.74
C ALA A 133 -4.96 5.16 -10.09
N GLU A 134 -4.40 6.37 -10.16
CA GLU A 134 -4.29 7.15 -11.38
C GLU A 134 -3.25 6.57 -12.37
N ALA A 135 -2.13 6.07 -11.84
CA ALA A 135 -1.00 5.63 -12.65
C ALA A 135 -1.03 4.13 -13.05
N LEU A 136 -1.90 3.32 -12.43
CA LEU A 136 -2.03 1.91 -12.75
C LEU A 136 -2.64 1.71 -14.14
N PRO A 137 -2.16 0.68 -14.88
CA PRO A 137 -2.86 0.23 -16.08
C PRO A 137 -4.32 -0.11 -15.76
N GLU A 138 -5.24 0.24 -16.63
CA GLU A 138 -6.70 0.08 -16.44
C GLU A 138 -7.09 -1.35 -16.05
N ARG A 139 -6.44 -2.35 -16.63
CA ARG A 139 -6.68 -3.76 -16.34
C ARG A 139 -6.11 -4.25 -14.99
N THR A 140 -5.20 -3.50 -14.35
CA THR A 140 -4.54 -3.92 -13.12
C THR A 140 -5.38 -3.53 -11.90
N ALA A 141 -5.66 -4.48 -11.01
CA ALA A 141 -6.36 -4.21 -9.76
C ALA A 141 -5.41 -3.60 -8.71
N LEU A 142 -5.92 -2.73 -7.84
CA LEU A 142 -5.19 -2.24 -6.67
C LEU A 142 -5.66 -2.97 -5.42
N ILE A 143 -4.72 -3.56 -4.71
CA ILE A 143 -4.93 -4.16 -3.39
C ILE A 143 -4.34 -3.21 -2.34
N THR A 144 -5.17 -2.74 -1.42
CA THR A 144 -4.74 -1.93 -0.29
C THR A 144 -4.78 -2.77 0.98
N PRO A 145 -3.85 -2.58 1.94
CA PRO A 145 -3.84 -3.33 3.20
C PRO A 145 -5.06 -3.02 4.08
N GLU A 146 -5.75 -1.92 3.82
CA GLU A 146 -6.96 -1.50 4.52
C GLU A 146 -8.12 -1.25 3.56
N ARG A 147 -9.34 -1.52 4.04
CA ARG A 147 -10.56 -1.26 3.30
C ARG A 147 -10.87 0.24 3.33
N VAL A 148 -10.11 1.02 2.58
CA VAL A 148 -10.44 2.44 2.36
C VAL A 148 -11.64 2.50 1.42
N LYS A 149 -12.83 2.67 1.99
CA LYS A 149 -13.97 3.15 1.20
C LYS A 149 -13.79 4.67 1.08
N PRO A 150 -13.47 5.23 -0.08
CA PRO A 150 -13.61 6.66 -0.26
C PRO A 150 -15.10 6.97 -0.13
N ARG A 151 -15.51 7.68 0.93
CA ARG A 151 -16.76 8.42 0.90
C ARG A 151 -16.51 9.61 -0.02
N ILE A 152 -16.86 9.45 -1.26
CA ILE A 152 -17.07 10.59 -2.15
C ILE A 152 -18.40 11.17 -1.73
N SER A 153 -18.35 12.35 -1.11
CA SER A 153 -19.51 13.21 -0.86
C SER A 153 -19.78 14.00 -2.13
#